data_e556de35b1590f296c37a77b6cc04f2f
#
_entry.id   e556de35b1590f296c37a77b6cc04f2f
#
_cell.length_a   1.000
_cell.length_b   1.000
_cell.length_c   1.000
_cell.angle_alpha   90.00
_cell.angle_beta   90.00
_cell.angle_gamma   90.00
#
_symmetry.space_group_name_H-M   'P 1'
#
loop_
_entity.id
_entity.type
_entity.pdbx_description
1 polymer ?
#
loop_
_entity_poly.entity_id
_entity_poly.type
_entity_poly.pdbx_seq_one_letter_code
_entity_poly.pdbx_strand_id
1 'polypeptide(L)'
;MITSRQTRIRYLIVLMLFLASSFSYGDRVVLSIVGVALSKDLHLNALKLGYLLSAFSWAYVIMQLPAGSLLDRYGSKRVYGYSIVGWSICAIAAGFVGYLPAAMAFSALFFLRLLSGAVQSPIFPGNGRIVAAWFPAAERGRASAIFNSSQYFALVFFGPLMGWLVTKRNWEACFWLGGVMSLLLSVLWFRAVYSVKEHPRISQAEIEHIEVGGGLASMDSGTAKRASTLAWSGVKLLLGNRMLVGIYIGQYCITALTWFFLTWFPIYLSQARHMSMQEVGFLAALPALCGVVGGILGGVVSDILLRKTKSATIARKTPIVAGMLCSLTMIGCNYTDSSTVVVALMAFAFFGKGFGALGWTVISDVSPKNMIGLNGGLFNLIGNTAGITTPIIIGYIRQKTGSFEMALVYVGFMALTAIISYLLIVGEIRRVEFTPEQLQGRAG
;
A
#
# COMPACT_ATOMS: atom_id res chain seq x y z
N MET A 1 13.08 -23.38 39.85
CA MET A 1 12.87 -22.30 38.86
C MET A 1 11.42 -22.34 38.45
N ILE A 2 10.62 -21.34 38.84
CA ILE A 2 9.21 -21.21 38.40
C ILE A 2 9.29 -20.83 36.93
N THR A 3 9.01 -21.75 36.01
CA THR A 3 8.88 -21.45 34.59
C THR A 3 7.69 -20.50 34.45
N SER A 4 7.97 -19.20 34.38
CA SER A 4 6.93 -18.19 34.09
C SER A 4 6.29 -18.54 32.75
N ARG A 5 4.98 -18.74 32.75
CA ARG A 5 4.23 -19.06 31.53
C ARG A 5 4.51 -17.97 30.49
N GLN A 6 4.95 -18.36 29.30
CA GLN A 6 5.24 -17.43 28.20
C GLN A 6 3.96 -16.65 27.87
N THR A 7 4.01 -15.32 27.97
CA THR A 7 2.95 -14.46 27.49
C THR A 7 2.92 -14.46 25.95
N ARG A 8 1.86 -13.90 25.37
CA ARG A 8 1.66 -13.82 23.91
C ARG A 8 1.42 -12.40 23.44
N ILE A 9 2.13 -11.47 24.05
CA ILE A 9 1.96 -10.02 23.79
C ILE A 9 2.28 -9.67 22.33
N ARG A 10 3.23 -10.36 21.69
CA ARG A 10 3.56 -10.13 20.28
C ARG A 10 2.35 -10.25 19.34
N TYR A 11 1.36 -11.11 19.68
CA TYR A 11 0.13 -11.21 18.87
C TYR A 11 -0.80 -10.00 19.07
N LEU A 12 -0.83 -9.40 20.26
CA LEU A 12 -1.51 -8.12 20.47
C LEU A 12 -0.85 -7.02 19.64
N ILE A 13 0.49 -7.01 19.57
CA ILE A 13 1.22 -6.02 18.76
C ILE A 13 0.89 -6.17 17.28
N VAL A 14 0.90 -7.39 16.72
CA VAL A 14 0.54 -7.56 15.30
C VAL A 14 -0.93 -7.22 15.02
N LEU A 15 -1.83 -7.47 15.97
CA LEU A 15 -3.22 -7.02 15.87
C LEU A 15 -3.30 -5.49 15.81
N MET A 16 -2.53 -4.78 16.64
CA MET A 16 -2.47 -3.31 16.61
C MET A 16 -1.90 -2.80 15.28
N LEU A 17 -0.88 -3.46 14.71
CA LEU A 17 -0.35 -3.14 13.39
C LEU A 17 -1.40 -3.37 12.29
N PHE A 18 -2.14 -4.48 12.36
CA PHE A 18 -3.23 -4.78 11.44
C PHE A 18 -4.33 -3.72 11.50
N LEU A 19 -4.81 -3.38 12.70
CA LEU A 19 -5.84 -2.35 12.88
C LEU A 19 -5.36 -0.99 12.37
N ALA A 20 -4.19 -0.53 12.79
CA ALA A 20 -3.66 0.77 12.38
C ALA A 20 -3.46 0.87 10.86
N SER A 21 -2.94 -0.20 10.22
CA SER A 21 -2.83 -0.28 8.78
C SER A 21 -4.21 -0.31 8.10
N SER A 22 -5.20 -1.03 8.67
CA SER A 22 -6.56 -1.07 8.15
C SER A 22 -7.22 0.31 8.15
N PHE A 23 -7.06 1.08 9.22
CA PHE A 23 -7.58 2.44 9.30
C PHE A 23 -6.85 3.41 8.36
N SER A 24 -5.53 3.26 8.19
CA SER A 24 -4.77 4.04 7.21
C SER A 24 -5.25 3.79 5.77
N TYR A 25 -5.50 2.53 5.40
CA TYR A 25 -6.11 2.21 4.10
C TYR A 25 -7.56 2.65 4.02
N GLY A 26 -8.33 2.54 5.12
CA GLY A 26 -9.69 3.03 5.23
C GLY A 26 -9.81 4.51 4.90
N ASP A 27 -8.92 5.35 5.44
CA ASP A 27 -8.86 6.79 5.13
C ASP A 27 -8.70 7.07 3.62
N ARG A 28 -7.96 6.22 2.90
CA ARG A 28 -7.81 6.33 1.44
C ARG A 28 -9.08 5.90 0.69
N VAL A 29 -9.74 4.84 1.17
CA VAL A 29 -11.00 4.32 0.60
C VAL A 29 -12.14 5.32 0.75
N VAL A 30 -12.23 6.05 1.86
CA VAL A 30 -13.28 7.06 2.11
C VAL A 30 -13.40 8.00 0.91
N LEU A 31 -12.30 8.63 0.48
CA LEU A 31 -12.35 9.62 -0.60
C LEU A 31 -12.86 9.03 -1.93
N SER A 32 -12.55 7.77 -2.24
CA SER A 32 -13.03 7.14 -3.47
C SER A 32 -14.53 6.82 -3.43
N ILE A 33 -15.05 6.43 -2.27
CA ILE A 33 -16.48 6.15 -2.08
C ILE A 33 -17.30 7.45 -2.10
N VAL A 34 -16.84 8.48 -1.37
CA VAL A 34 -17.57 9.75 -1.32
C VAL A 34 -17.34 10.64 -2.54
N GLY A 35 -16.37 10.30 -3.41
CA GLY A 35 -15.89 11.14 -4.50
C GLY A 35 -16.97 11.64 -5.44
N VAL A 36 -18.04 10.86 -5.68
CA VAL A 36 -19.16 11.27 -6.53
C VAL A 36 -20.02 12.35 -5.84
N ALA A 37 -20.40 12.12 -4.58
CA ALA A 37 -21.19 13.09 -3.82
C ALA A 37 -20.39 14.39 -3.61
N LEU A 38 -19.13 14.27 -3.19
CA LEU A 38 -18.21 15.38 -3.00
C LEU A 38 -17.99 16.19 -4.29
N SER A 39 -17.84 15.52 -5.45
CA SER A 39 -17.69 16.21 -6.74
C SER A 39 -18.92 17.00 -7.13
N LYS A 40 -20.10 16.49 -6.81
CA LYS A 40 -21.36 17.17 -7.07
C LYS A 40 -21.49 18.42 -6.19
N ASP A 41 -21.24 18.29 -4.89
CA ASP A 41 -21.39 19.39 -3.94
C ASP A 41 -20.34 20.50 -4.12
N LEU A 42 -19.10 20.13 -4.41
CA LEU A 42 -18.00 21.08 -4.63
C LEU A 42 -17.81 21.48 -6.11
N HIS A 43 -18.72 21.08 -6.99
CA HIS A 43 -18.65 21.34 -8.44
C HIS A 43 -17.30 20.97 -9.07
N LEU A 44 -16.74 19.82 -8.71
CA LEU A 44 -15.44 19.36 -9.20
C LEU A 44 -15.60 18.64 -10.54
N ASN A 45 -14.75 19.00 -11.51
CA ASN A 45 -14.59 18.21 -12.72
C ASN A 45 -13.73 16.96 -12.47
N ALA A 46 -13.71 16.04 -13.44
CA ALA A 46 -13.00 14.76 -13.29
C ALA A 46 -11.48 14.95 -13.07
N LEU A 47 -10.87 15.96 -13.68
CA LEU A 47 -9.44 16.24 -13.50
C LEU A 47 -9.13 16.74 -12.07
N LYS A 48 -9.93 17.67 -11.52
CA LYS A 48 -9.80 18.12 -10.13
C LYS A 48 -9.98 16.96 -9.16
N LEU A 49 -10.95 16.06 -9.41
CA LEU A 49 -11.11 14.86 -8.60
C LEU A 49 -9.88 13.95 -8.69
N GLY A 50 -9.30 13.77 -9.88
CA GLY A 50 -8.05 13.03 -10.06
C GLY A 50 -6.88 13.62 -9.25
N TYR A 51 -6.75 14.95 -9.20
CA TYR A 51 -5.77 15.61 -8.34
C TYR A 51 -6.04 15.35 -6.86
N LEU A 52 -7.28 15.42 -6.39
CA LEU A 52 -7.62 15.11 -4.99
C LEU A 52 -7.29 13.65 -4.62
N LEU A 53 -7.63 12.70 -5.50
CA LEU A 53 -7.33 11.28 -5.29
C LEU A 53 -5.83 11.01 -5.27
N SER A 54 -5.04 11.80 -6.00
CA SER A 54 -3.57 11.68 -6.03
C SER A 54 -2.86 12.42 -4.90
N ALA A 55 -3.48 13.46 -4.32
CA ALA A 55 -2.84 14.39 -3.38
C ALA A 55 -2.13 13.70 -2.21
N PHE A 56 -2.77 12.68 -1.65
CA PHE A 56 -2.18 11.85 -0.62
C PHE A 56 -0.82 11.28 -1.04
N SER A 57 -0.73 10.73 -2.25
CA SER A 57 0.47 10.03 -2.74
C SER A 57 1.65 10.97 -2.97
N TRP A 58 1.43 12.24 -3.28
CA TRP A 58 2.49 13.22 -3.46
C TRP A 58 3.35 13.36 -2.21
N ALA A 59 2.72 13.69 -1.09
CA ALA A 59 3.44 13.86 0.16
C ALA A 59 3.90 12.51 0.75
N TYR A 60 3.10 11.45 0.60
CA TYR A 60 3.45 10.11 1.05
C TYR A 60 4.76 9.61 0.45
N VAL A 61 4.94 9.76 -0.87
CA VAL A 61 6.15 9.32 -1.58
C VAL A 61 7.38 10.12 -1.14
N ILE A 62 7.25 11.45 -1.07
CA ILE A 62 8.35 12.34 -0.66
C ILE A 62 8.77 12.08 0.78
N MET A 63 7.80 11.92 1.66
CA MET A 63 8.02 11.77 3.09
C MET A 63 8.44 10.36 3.53
N GLN A 64 8.40 9.35 2.64
CA GLN A 64 8.87 7.99 2.99
C GLN A 64 10.33 7.94 3.43
N LEU A 65 11.20 8.73 2.81
CA LEU A 65 12.62 8.78 3.17
C LEU A 65 12.85 9.44 4.55
N PRO A 66 12.30 10.64 4.84
CA PRO A 66 12.37 11.23 6.16
C PRO A 66 11.71 10.39 7.26
N ALA A 67 10.65 9.66 6.93
CA ALA A 67 9.90 8.84 7.88
C ALA A 67 10.76 7.76 8.55
N GLY A 68 11.66 7.12 7.80
CA GLY A 68 12.62 6.17 8.35
C GLY A 68 13.52 6.81 9.41
N SER A 69 14.05 8.00 9.12
CA SER A 69 14.91 8.77 10.07
C SER A 69 14.14 9.20 11.32
N LEU A 70 12.86 9.55 11.19
CA LEU A 70 12.01 9.87 12.34
C LEU A 70 11.81 8.65 13.25
N LEU A 71 11.56 7.47 12.66
CA LEU A 71 11.42 6.22 13.41
C LEU A 71 12.72 5.85 14.14
N ASP A 72 13.88 6.07 13.51
CA ASP A 72 15.17 5.81 14.13
C ASP A 72 15.46 6.76 15.29
N ARG A 73 15.07 8.04 15.15
CA ARG A 73 15.36 9.08 16.15
C ARG A 73 14.44 9.06 17.36
N TYR A 74 13.13 8.85 17.12
CA TYR A 74 12.09 9.04 18.15
C TYR A 74 11.41 7.72 18.58
N GLY A 75 11.77 6.59 17.95
CA GLY A 75 11.23 5.27 18.22
C GLY A 75 9.88 5.02 17.58
N SER A 76 9.59 3.74 17.33
CA SER A 76 8.40 3.32 16.57
C SER A 76 7.10 3.66 17.27
N LYS A 77 6.99 3.48 18.60
CA LYS A 77 5.77 3.77 19.37
C LYS A 77 5.28 5.20 19.18
N ARG A 78 6.19 6.18 19.38
CA ARG A 78 5.84 7.61 19.37
C ARG A 78 5.51 8.09 17.97
N VAL A 79 6.41 7.82 17.01
CA VAL A 79 6.23 8.29 15.63
C VAL A 79 4.95 7.73 15.04
N TYR A 80 4.71 6.44 15.19
CA TYR A 80 3.52 5.79 14.67
C TYR A 80 2.25 6.30 15.37
N GLY A 81 2.25 6.42 16.71
CA GLY A 81 1.12 6.94 17.48
C GLY A 81 0.75 8.37 17.08
N TYR A 82 1.73 9.27 16.95
CA TYR A 82 1.48 10.63 16.47
C TYR A 82 1.06 10.69 15.00
N SER A 83 1.51 9.74 14.17
CA SER A 83 0.97 9.58 12.81
C SER A 83 -0.53 9.29 12.86
N ILE A 84 -0.98 8.37 13.72
CA ILE A 84 -2.43 8.07 13.88
C ILE A 84 -3.20 9.33 14.28
N VAL A 85 -2.73 10.07 15.28
CA VAL A 85 -3.36 11.33 15.69
C VAL A 85 -3.40 12.34 14.54
N GLY A 86 -2.29 12.51 13.84
CA GLY A 86 -2.16 13.48 12.75
C GLY A 86 -3.15 13.25 11.62
N TRP A 87 -3.25 12.01 11.09
CA TRP A 87 -4.23 11.77 10.05
C TRP A 87 -5.68 11.78 10.55
N SER A 88 -5.93 11.43 11.82
CA SER A 88 -7.26 11.54 12.41
C SER A 88 -7.74 12.99 12.43
N ILE A 89 -6.86 13.92 12.79
CA ILE A 89 -7.15 15.36 12.76
C ILE A 89 -7.39 15.82 11.32
N CYS A 90 -6.56 15.39 10.36
CA CYS A 90 -6.76 15.71 8.95
C CYS A 90 -8.11 15.21 8.43
N ALA A 91 -8.51 13.97 8.80
CA ALA A 91 -9.79 13.41 8.40
C ALA A 91 -10.96 14.19 9.02
N ILE A 92 -10.93 14.49 10.32
CA ILE A 92 -11.96 15.30 10.99
C ILE A 92 -12.07 16.68 10.31
N ALA A 93 -10.93 17.34 10.06
CA ALA A 93 -10.88 18.63 9.38
C ALA A 93 -11.43 18.57 7.95
N ALA A 94 -11.19 17.47 7.21
CA ALA A 94 -11.74 17.26 5.88
C ALA A 94 -13.27 17.23 5.87
N GLY A 95 -13.90 16.73 6.93
CA GLY A 95 -15.37 16.76 7.08
C GLY A 95 -15.93 18.17 7.27
N PHE A 96 -15.13 19.16 7.65
CA PHE A 96 -15.59 20.55 7.75
C PHE A 96 -15.41 21.37 6.46
N VAL A 97 -14.76 20.79 5.45
CA VAL A 97 -14.50 21.50 4.19
C VAL A 97 -15.78 21.86 3.43
N GLY A 98 -16.85 21.06 3.58
CA GLY A 98 -18.17 21.35 2.98
C GLY A 98 -18.79 22.69 3.43
N TYR A 99 -18.37 23.22 4.58
CA TYR A 99 -18.84 24.51 5.09
C TYR A 99 -18.03 25.71 4.53
N LEU A 100 -16.96 25.45 3.80
CA LEU A 100 -16.16 26.51 3.18
C LEU A 100 -16.75 26.94 1.84
N PRO A 101 -16.51 28.19 1.40
CA PRO A 101 -16.82 28.61 0.05
C PRO A 101 -16.19 27.66 -0.98
N ALA A 102 -16.93 27.31 -2.04
CA ALA A 102 -16.49 26.31 -3.04
C ALA A 102 -15.10 26.62 -3.65
N ALA A 103 -14.74 27.90 -3.78
CA ALA A 103 -13.41 28.31 -4.26
C ALA A 103 -12.27 27.87 -3.32
N MET A 104 -12.52 27.80 -2.01
CA MET A 104 -11.52 27.42 -1.00
C MET A 104 -11.57 25.92 -0.69
N ALA A 105 -12.74 25.31 -0.83
CA ALA A 105 -12.99 23.91 -0.43
C ALA A 105 -12.04 22.92 -1.12
N PHE A 106 -11.83 23.06 -2.44
CA PHE A 106 -10.89 22.21 -3.18
C PHE A 106 -9.46 22.32 -2.63
N SER A 107 -8.96 23.56 -2.46
CA SER A 107 -7.58 23.79 -2.00
C SER A 107 -7.39 23.30 -0.57
N ALA A 108 -8.37 23.54 0.31
CA ALA A 108 -8.34 23.06 1.69
C ALA A 108 -8.30 21.51 1.75
N LEU A 109 -9.19 20.85 1.00
CA LEU A 109 -9.23 19.39 0.97
C LEU A 109 -7.96 18.80 0.33
N PHE A 110 -7.45 19.42 -0.74
CA PHE A 110 -6.20 19.01 -1.37
C PHE A 110 -5.02 19.09 -0.38
N PHE A 111 -4.91 20.20 0.35
CA PHE A 111 -3.87 20.38 1.36
C PHE A 111 -4.01 19.38 2.52
N LEU A 112 -5.22 19.15 3.03
CA LEU A 112 -5.47 18.15 4.07
C LEU A 112 -5.11 16.74 3.60
N ARG A 113 -5.35 16.39 2.34
CA ARG A 113 -4.93 15.11 1.75
C ARG A 113 -3.42 15.00 1.59
N LEU A 114 -2.73 16.08 1.21
CA LEU A 114 -1.27 16.15 1.22
C LEU A 114 -0.72 15.90 2.64
N LEU A 115 -1.26 16.62 3.62
CA LEU A 115 -0.83 16.49 5.02
C LEU A 115 -1.10 15.07 5.55
N SER A 116 -2.25 14.49 5.23
CA SER A 116 -2.59 13.10 5.56
C SER A 116 -1.56 12.13 4.98
N GLY A 117 -1.14 12.32 3.72
CA GLY A 117 -0.08 11.52 3.10
C GLY A 117 1.27 11.65 3.81
N ALA A 118 1.65 12.86 4.18
CA ALA A 118 2.89 13.12 4.91
C ALA A 118 2.93 12.42 6.27
N VAL A 119 1.87 12.57 7.07
CA VAL A 119 1.81 11.99 8.43
C VAL A 119 1.61 10.48 8.41
N GLN A 120 1.07 9.89 7.35
CA GLN A 120 0.93 8.43 7.20
C GLN A 120 2.19 7.75 6.65
N SER A 121 3.18 8.50 6.17
CA SER A 121 4.40 7.93 5.58
C SER A 121 5.21 7.00 6.49
N PRO A 122 5.25 7.16 7.86
CA PRO A 122 5.98 6.27 8.74
C PRO A 122 5.33 4.89 8.97
N ILE A 123 4.07 4.69 8.57
CA ILE A 123 3.30 3.48 8.92
C ILE A 123 3.96 2.21 8.38
N PHE A 124 4.22 2.16 7.07
CA PHE A 124 4.80 0.97 6.45
C PHE A 124 6.21 0.63 6.92
N PRO A 125 7.18 1.58 6.93
CA PRO A 125 8.48 1.30 7.52
C PRO A 125 8.38 0.99 9.02
N GLY A 126 7.45 1.62 9.75
CA GLY A 126 7.17 1.33 11.14
C GLY A 126 6.66 -0.09 11.38
N ASN A 127 5.78 -0.61 10.51
CA ASN A 127 5.32 -2.00 10.59
C ASN A 127 6.48 -2.98 10.49
N GLY A 128 7.35 -2.81 9.48
CA GLY A 128 8.53 -3.66 9.30
C GLY A 128 9.48 -3.61 10.49
N ARG A 129 9.69 -2.41 11.05
CA ARG A 129 10.54 -2.19 12.21
C ARG A 129 9.97 -2.86 13.48
N ILE A 130 8.70 -2.68 13.77
CA ILE A 130 8.03 -3.30 14.93
C ILE A 130 8.03 -4.83 14.80
N VAL A 131 7.75 -5.37 13.62
CA VAL A 131 7.82 -6.82 13.38
C VAL A 131 9.25 -7.35 13.59
N ALA A 132 10.26 -6.62 13.13
CA ALA A 132 11.68 -7.02 13.35
C ALA A 132 12.05 -7.01 14.84
N ALA A 133 11.48 -6.09 15.63
CA ALA A 133 11.73 -5.99 17.08
C ALA A 133 10.99 -7.08 17.87
N TRP A 134 9.72 -7.34 17.56
CA TRP A 134 8.81 -8.17 18.35
C TRP A 134 8.75 -9.64 17.95
N PHE A 135 9.23 -10.02 16.76
CA PHE A 135 9.07 -11.36 16.26
C PHE A 135 10.41 -12.06 15.98
N PRO A 136 10.54 -13.33 16.39
CA PRO A 136 11.60 -14.20 15.91
C PRO A 136 11.66 -14.23 14.39
N ALA A 137 12.84 -14.42 13.80
CA ALA A 137 13.03 -14.45 12.34
C ALA A 137 12.08 -15.42 11.62
N ALA A 138 11.83 -16.60 12.22
CA ALA A 138 10.93 -17.62 11.69
C ALA A 138 9.44 -17.20 11.67
N GLU A 139 9.01 -16.27 12.54
CA GLU A 139 7.62 -15.82 12.67
C GLU A 139 7.34 -14.51 11.90
N ARG A 140 8.37 -13.77 11.47
CA ARG A 140 8.22 -12.47 10.79
C ARG A 140 7.37 -12.52 9.53
N GLY A 141 7.48 -13.61 8.77
CA GLY A 141 6.69 -13.81 7.55
C GLY A 141 5.19 -13.82 7.84
N ARG A 142 4.77 -14.54 8.90
CA ARG A 142 3.36 -14.59 9.34
C ARG A 142 2.87 -13.24 9.84
N ALA A 143 3.66 -12.56 10.67
CA ALA A 143 3.33 -11.23 11.18
C ALA A 143 3.17 -10.21 10.03
N SER A 144 4.07 -10.27 9.04
CA SER A 144 4.00 -9.40 7.86
C SER A 144 2.78 -9.71 6.99
N ALA A 145 2.42 -10.98 6.81
CA ALA A 145 1.21 -11.36 6.09
C ALA A 145 -0.06 -10.81 6.76
N ILE A 146 -0.13 -10.85 8.09
CA ILE A 146 -1.28 -10.33 8.86
C ILE A 146 -1.42 -8.81 8.64
N PHE A 147 -0.38 -8.01 8.88
CA PHE A 147 -0.55 -6.56 8.70
C PHE A 147 -0.72 -6.15 7.22
N ASN A 148 -0.15 -6.88 6.27
CA ASN A 148 -0.37 -6.61 4.84
C ASN A 148 -1.79 -6.95 4.37
N SER A 149 -2.48 -7.91 5.01
CA SER A 149 -3.88 -8.21 4.71
C SER A 149 -4.83 -7.06 5.06
N SER A 150 -4.39 -6.11 5.88
CA SER A 150 -5.15 -4.92 6.29
C SER A 150 -5.68 -4.08 5.12
N GLN A 151 -4.95 -4.01 4.00
CA GLN A 151 -5.40 -3.28 2.81
C GLN A 151 -6.70 -3.85 2.22
N TYR A 152 -6.84 -5.17 2.24
CA TYR A 152 -8.03 -5.84 1.75
C TYR A 152 -9.18 -5.74 2.76
N PHE A 153 -8.86 -5.93 4.05
CA PHE A 153 -9.82 -5.74 5.12
C PHE A 153 -10.39 -4.31 5.10
N ALA A 154 -9.57 -3.31 4.84
CA ALA A 154 -10.03 -1.94 4.74
C ALA A 154 -11.09 -1.76 3.66
N LEU A 155 -10.90 -2.33 2.46
CA LEU A 155 -11.90 -2.27 1.39
C LEU A 155 -13.19 -3.00 1.78
N VAL A 156 -13.08 -4.18 2.38
CA VAL A 156 -14.23 -5.01 2.78
C VAL A 156 -15.03 -4.39 3.92
N PHE A 157 -14.37 -3.72 4.87
CA PHE A 157 -15.02 -3.13 6.04
C PHE A 157 -15.46 -1.68 5.79
N PHE A 158 -14.53 -0.81 5.35
CA PHE A 158 -14.83 0.61 5.17
C PHE A 158 -15.65 0.89 3.91
N GLY A 159 -15.55 0.07 2.85
CA GLY A 159 -16.34 0.23 1.64
C GLY A 159 -17.84 0.24 1.92
N PRO A 160 -18.42 -0.87 2.44
CA PRO A 160 -19.84 -0.92 2.80
C PRO A 160 -20.25 0.10 3.86
N LEU A 161 -19.42 0.30 4.90
CA LEU A 161 -19.69 1.24 5.98
C LEU A 161 -19.84 2.67 5.45
N MET A 162 -18.90 3.12 4.63
CA MET A 162 -18.92 4.48 4.06
C MET A 162 -19.99 4.63 2.98
N GLY A 163 -20.22 3.59 2.15
CA GLY A 163 -21.29 3.56 1.18
C GLY A 163 -22.69 3.69 1.82
N TRP A 164 -22.90 2.99 2.94
CA TRP A 164 -24.13 3.13 3.74
C TRP A 164 -24.23 4.52 4.36
N LEU A 165 -23.15 5.03 4.94
CA LEU A 165 -23.15 6.31 5.65
C LEU A 165 -23.40 7.50 4.70
N VAL A 166 -22.76 7.51 3.53
CA VAL A 166 -22.95 8.59 2.54
C VAL A 166 -24.36 8.60 1.98
N THR A 167 -25.04 7.44 1.91
CA THR A 167 -26.42 7.35 1.47
C THR A 167 -27.43 7.83 2.54
N LYS A 168 -27.14 7.57 3.82
CA LYS A 168 -28.04 7.90 4.93
C LYS A 168 -27.83 9.31 5.50
N ARG A 169 -26.66 9.88 5.31
CA ARG A 169 -26.27 11.21 5.82
C ARG A 169 -25.70 12.03 4.68
N ASN A 170 -24.42 12.30 4.72
CA ASN A 170 -23.66 13.10 3.77
C ASN A 170 -22.21 12.60 3.71
N TRP A 171 -21.43 13.13 2.78
CA TRP A 171 -20.04 12.73 2.61
C TRP A 171 -19.15 13.21 3.77
N GLU A 172 -19.46 14.32 4.42
CA GLU A 172 -18.74 14.87 5.57
C GLU A 172 -18.77 13.90 6.75
N ALA A 173 -19.91 13.26 6.99
CA ALA A 173 -20.06 12.28 8.07
C ALA A 173 -19.09 11.10 7.92
N CYS A 174 -18.73 10.72 6.70
CA CYS A 174 -17.76 9.67 6.43
C CYS A 174 -16.36 10.06 6.94
N PHE A 175 -15.95 11.31 6.74
CA PHE A 175 -14.68 11.81 7.24
C PHE A 175 -14.68 11.96 8.77
N TRP A 176 -15.75 12.46 9.36
CA TRP A 176 -15.86 12.57 10.81
C TRP A 176 -15.82 11.21 11.49
N LEU A 177 -16.61 10.25 11.01
CA LEU A 177 -16.62 8.90 11.56
C LEU A 177 -15.23 8.25 11.45
N GLY A 178 -14.63 8.27 10.27
CA GLY A 178 -13.30 7.71 10.03
C GLY A 178 -12.23 8.36 10.93
N GLY A 179 -12.26 9.69 11.04
CA GLY A 179 -11.34 10.45 11.89
C GLY A 179 -11.51 10.16 13.39
N VAL A 180 -12.75 10.12 13.88
CA VAL A 180 -13.03 9.80 15.30
C VAL A 180 -12.63 8.37 15.63
N MET A 181 -12.98 7.40 14.78
CA MET A 181 -12.56 5.99 14.97
C MET A 181 -11.02 5.86 14.98
N SER A 182 -10.32 6.56 14.09
CA SER A 182 -8.86 6.59 14.06
C SER A 182 -8.28 7.24 15.32
N LEU A 183 -8.90 8.30 15.82
CA LEU A 183 -8.48 8.96 17.06
C LEU A 183 -8.64 8.03 18.28
N LEU A 184 -9.74 7.28 18.35
CA LEU A 184 -9.93 6.25 19.39
C LEU A 184 -8.86 5.16 19.27
N LEU A 185 -8.52 4.75 18.05
CA LEU A 185 -7.44 3.80 17.82
C LEU A 185 -6.09 4.34 18.32
N SER A 186 -5.82 5.65 18.21
CA SER A 186 -4.59 6.24 18.76
C SER A 186 -4.48 6.08 20.27
N VAL A 187 -5.59 6.22 20.99
CA VAL A 187 -5.62 5.98 22.44
C VAL A 187 -5.28 4.52 22.77
N LEU A 188 -5.86 3.58 22.00
CA LEU A 188 -5.55 2.16 22.15
C LEU A 188 -4.07 1.89 21.81
N TRP A 189 -3.53 2.52 20.77
CA TRP A 189 -2.14 2.40 20.38
C TRP A 189 -1.19 2.79 21.50
N PHE A 190 -1.35 3.96 22.08
CA PHE A 190 -0.46 4.44 23.15
C PHE A 190 -0.54 3.58 24.42
N ARG A 191 -1.69 2.92 24.66
CA ARG A 191 -1.88 2.01 25.80
C ARG A 191 -1.41 0.58 25.56
N ALA A 192 -1.41 0.12 24.31
CA ALA A 192 -1.12 -1.28 23.97
C ALA A 192 0.28 -1.50 23.40
N VAL A 193 0.85 -0.50 22.71
CA VAL A 193 2.12 -0.65 21.99
C VAL A 193 3.27 -0.04 22.81
N TYR A 194 4.30 -0.83 23.06
CA TYR A 194 5.54 -0.44 23.74
C TYR A 194 6.74 -1.07 23.04
N SER A 195 7.96 -0.64 23.38
CA SER A 195 9.17 -1.38 23.06
C SER A 195 9.17 -2.73 23.80
N VAL A 196 9.83 -3.75 23.23
CA VAL A 196 9.77 -5.12 23.78
C VAL A 196 10.12 -5.14 25.27
N LYS A 197 11.24 -4.52 25.65
CA LYS A 197 11.74 -4.51 27.04
C LYS A 197 10.97 -3.61 27.99
N GLU A 198 10.18 -2.67 27.48
CA GLU A 198 9.42 -1.69 28.27
C GLU A 198 7.95 -2.08 28.43
N HIS A 199 7.52 -3.19 27.82
CA HIS A 199 6.10 -3.57 27.84
C HIS A 199 5.70 -4.10 29.24
N PRO A 200 4.71 -3.47 29.92
CA PRO A 200 4.42 -3.75 31.33
C PRO A 200 3.88 -5.17 31.61
N ARG A 201 3.43 -5.88 30.58
CA ARG A 201 2.78 -7.20 30.73
C ARG A 201 3.56 -8.33 30.04
N ILE A 202 4.74 -8.07 29.50
CA ILE A 202 5.52 -9.12 28.85
C ILE A 202 6.25 -9.98 29.87
N SER A 203 6.25 -11.30 29.69
CA SER A 203 7.04 -12.20 30.52
C SER A 203 8.48 -12.27 30.06
N GLN A 204 9.41 -12.53 30.99
CA GLN A 204 10.83 -12.73 30.66
C GLN A 204 11.02 -13.88 29.68
N ALA A 205 10.21 -14.96 29.78
CA ALA A 205 10.24 -16.07 28.84
C ALA A 205 9.84 -15.70 27.41
N GLU A 206 8.96 -14.69 27.21
CA GLU A 206 8.63 -14.19 25.87
C GLU A 206 9.75 -13.31 25.33
N ILE A 207 10.40 -12.47 26.16
CA ILE A 207 11.56 -11.67 25.76
C ILE A 207 12.69 -12.58 25.29
N GLU A 208 13.02 -13.62 26.07
CA GLU A 208 14.05 -14.59 25.72
C GLU A 208 13.71 -15.34 24.42
N HIS A 209 12.47 -15.76 24.24
CA HIS A 209 12.01 -16.38 22.99
C HIS A 209 12.23 -15.47 21.78
N ILE A 210 11.94 -14.16 21.92
CA ILE A 210 12.15 -13.18 20.87
C ILE A 210 13.64 -13.00 20.56
N GLU A 211 14.47 -12.82 21.59
CA GLU A 211 15.90 -12.58 21.43
C GLU A 211 16.64 -13.80 20.87
N VAL A 212 16.42 -14.99 21.41
CA VAL A 212 17.00 -16.25 20.92
C VAL A 212 16.56 -16.54 19.48
N GLY A 213 15.31 -16.19 19.15
CA GLY A 213 14.79 -16.32 17.78
C GLY A 213 15.27 -15.24 16.81
N GLY A 214 16.21 -14.36 17.20
CA GLY A 214 16.78 -13.29 16.37
C GLY A 214 15.89 -12.05 16.25
N GLY A 215 14.96 -11.83 17.19
CA GLY A 215 14.23 -10.58 17.33
C GLY A 215 15.11 -9.44 17.84
N LEU A 216 14.89 -8.23 17.34
CA LEU A 216 15.70 -7.04 17.67
C LEU A 216 15.08 -6.28 18.84
N ALA A 217 14.94 -6.94 20.00
CA ALA A 217 14.22 -6.41 21.17
C ALA A 217 14.75 -5.06 21.70
N SER A 218 16.01 -4.72 21.42
CA SER A 218 16.66 -3.47 21.81
C SER A 218 16.65 -2.39 20.73
N MET A 219 15.94 -2.59 19.60
CA MET A 219 15.99 -1.66 18.45
C MET A 219 15.50 -0.24 18.79
N ASP A 220 14.53 -0.10 19.68
CA ASP A 220 13.98 1.20 20.10
C ASP A 220 14.59 1.75 21.41
N SER A 221 15.56 1.05 22.01
CA SER A 221 16.22 1.46 23.27
C SER A 221 17.39 2.43 23.05
N GLY A 222 17.21 3.48 22.28
CA GLY A 222 17.99 4.72 22.35
C GLY A 222 19.46 4.72 21.90
N THR A 223 20.07 3.60 21.49
CA THR A 223 21.50 3.50 21.17
C THR A 223 21.82 3.27 19.68
N ALA A 224 20.84 3.17 18.81
CA ALA A 224 21.08 2.98 17.38
C ALA A 224 21.32 4.31 16.67
N LYS A 225 22.46 4.96 16.88
CA LYS A 225 23.03 5.93 15.94
C LYS A 225 23.46 5.21 14.66
N ARG A 226 22.56 5.02 13.74
CA ARG A 226 22.89 4.80 12.33
C ARG A 226 21.84 5.49 11.47
N ALA A 227 22.03 6.80 11.25
CA ALA A 227 21.55 7.42 10.04
C ALA A 227 22.25 6.70 8.88
N SER A 228 21.54 5.87 8.14
CA SER A 228 22.01 5.45 6.83
C SER A 228 22.02 6.71 5.97
N THR A 229 23.18 7.30 5.79
CA THR A 229 23.39 8.27 4.73
C THR A 229 22.94 7.57 3.44
N LEU A 230 21.87 8.09 2.81
CA LEU A 230 21.48 7.68 1.47
C LEU A 230 22.72 7.89 0.58
N ALA A 231 23.44 6.79 0.31
CA ALA A 231 24.55 6.86 -0.60
C ALA A 231 23.99 7.01 -2.01
N TRP A 232 23.95 8.22 -2.55
CA TRP A 232 23.54 8.51 -3.93
C TRP A 232 24.24 7.62 -4.95
N SER A 233 25.49 7.23 -4.67
CA SER A 233 26.24 6.23 -5.44
C SER A 233 25.48 4.89 -5.54
N GLY A 234 24.94 4.39 -4.42
CA GLY A 234 24.14 3.17 -4.42
C GLY A 234 22.86 3.28 -5.25
N VAL A 235 22.16 4.42 -5.17
CA VAL A 235 20.97 4.67 -5.99
C VAL A 235 21.30 4.66 -7.49
N LYS A 236 22.40 5.33 -7.88
CA LYS A 236 22.86 5.35 -9.30
C LYS A 236 23.21 3.94 -9.80
N LEU A 237 23.88 3.13 -8.96
CA LEU A 237 24.23 1.75 -9.31
C LEU A 237 22.99 0.88 -9.51
N LEU A 238 21.99 1.00 -8.63
CA LEU A 238 20.74 0.24 -8.75
C LEU A 238 19.93 0.67 -9.96
N LEU A 239 19.84 1.97 -10.24
CA LEU A 239 19.14 2.51 -11.42
C LEU A 239 19.90 2.25 -12.74
N GLY A 240 21.20 2.01 -12.69
CA GLY A 240 22.02 1.61 -13.85
C GLY A 240 21.85 0.14 -14.25
N ASN A 241 21.24 -0.68 -13.40
CA ASN A 241 21.08 -2.11 -13.69
C ASN A 241 19.77 -2.38 -14.43
N ARG A 242 19.87 -2.89 -15.67
CA ARG A 242 18.74 -3.16 -16.57
C ARG A 242 17.66 -4.05 -15.92
N MET A 243 18.07 -5.12 -15.23
CA MET A 243 17.14 -6.05 -14.60
C MET A 243 16.33 -5.35 -13.49
N LEU A 244 17.00 -4.57 -12.63
CA LEU A 244 16.35 -3.82 -11.55
C LEU A 244 15.40 -2.77 -12.11
N VAL A 245 15.81 -2.02 -13.14
CA VAL A 245 14.94 -1.05 -13.81
C VAL A 245 13.68 -1.72 -14.38
N GLY A 246 13.82 -2.88 -15.02
CA GLY A 246 12.67 -3.65 -15.48
C GLY A 246 11.74 -4.06 -14.34
N ILE A 247 12.28 -4.48 -13.19
CA ILE A 247 11.48 -4.82 -12.01
C ILE A 247 10.76 -3.58 -11.45
N TYR A 248 11.41 -2.41 -11.44
CA TYR A 248 10.78 -1.15 -10.98
C TYR A 248 9.66 -0.71 -11.92
N ILE A 249 9.84 -0.81 -13.25
CA ILE A 249 8.79 -0.53 -14.24
C ILE A 249 7.61 -1.49 -14.02
N GLY A 250 7.88 -2.78 -13.88
CA GLY A 250 6.84 -3.77 -13.58
C GLY A 250 6.07 -3.44 -12.30
N GLN A 251 6.77 -3.04 -11.24
CA GLN A 251 6.13 -2.65 -9.97
C GLN A 251 5.27 -1.40 -10.10
N TYR A 252 5.77 -0.37 -10.80
CA TYR A 252 4.98 0.83 -11.09
C TYR A 252 3.67 0.46 -11.80
N CYS A 253 3.75 -0.37 -12.84
CA CYS A 253 2.58 -0.80 -13.60
C CYS A 253 1.59 -1.62 -12.75
N ILE A 254 2.07 -2.60 -11.97
CA ILE A 254 1.24 -3.40 -11.05
C ILE A 254 0.58 -2.51 -10.00
N THR A 255 1.30 -1.51 -9.51
CA THR A 255 0.78 -0.57 -8.53
C THR A 255 -0.22 0.41 -9.15
N ALA A 256 -0.07 0.76 -10.43
CA ALA A 256 -1.06 1.55 -11.16
C ALA A 256 -2.45 0.87 -11.19
N LEU A 257 -2.49 -0.45 -11.41
CA LEU A 257 -3.74 -1.21 -11.29
C LEU A 257 -4.33 -1.10 -9.87
N THR A 258 -3.48 -1.22 -8.84
CA THR A 258 -3.93 -1.08 -7.44
C THR A 258 -4.56 0.28 -7.19
N TRP A 259 -3.94 1.37 -7.66
CA TRP A 259 -4.44 2.72 -7.48
C TRP A 259 -5.72 2.99 -8.28
N PHE A 260 -5.90 2.37 -9.46
CA PHE A 260 -7.19 2.40 -10.16
C PHE A 260 -8.30 1.80 -9.29
N PHE A 261 -8.10 0.58 -8.78
CA PHE A 261 -9.09 -0.09 -7.95
C PHE A 261 -9.37 0.65 -6.63
N LEU A 262 -8.35 1.29 -6.05
CA LEU A 262 -8.48 2.02 -4.79
C LEU A 262 -9.16 3.39 -4.97
N THR A 263 -9.04 4.02 -6.14
CA THR A 263 -9.45 5.43 -6.33
C THR A 263 -10.64 5.57 -7.28
N TRP A 264 -10.52 5.06 -8.50
CA TRP A 264 -11.49 5.29 -9.57
C TRP A 264 -12.53 4.18 -9.74
N PHE A 265 -12.25 2.97 -9.29
CA PHE A 265 -13.17 1.85 -9.48
C PHE A 265 -14.54 2.06 -8.80
N PRO A 266 -14.64 2.54 -7.54
CA PRO A 266 -15.94 2.89 -6.95
C PRO A 266 -16.68 3.97 -7.74
N ILE A 267 -15.94 4.98 -8.23
CA ILE A 267 -16.50 6.06 -9.04
C ILE A 267 -17.01 5.53 -10.40
N TYR A 268 -16.26 4.61 -11.01
CA TYR A 268 -16.64 3.92 -12.24
C TYR A 268 -17.96 3.14 -12.07
N LEU A 269 -18.09 2.37 -10.99
CA LEU A 269 -19.33 1.63 -10.71
C LEU A 269 -20.53 2.56 -10.55
N SER A 270 -20.34 3.68 -9.85
CA SER A 270 -21.42 4.64 -9.65
C SER A 270 -21.77 5.43 -10.92
N GLN A 271 -20.78 5.97 -11.62
CA GLN A 271 -21.04 6.93 -12.71
C GLN A 271 -21.19 6.28 -14.08
N ALA A 272 -20.51 5.16 -14.34
CA ALA A 272 -20.58 4.46 -15.62
C ALA A 272 -21.57 3.30 -15.59
N ARG A 273 -21.86 2.74 -14.42
CA ARG A 273 -22.78 1.60 -14.26
C ARG A 273 -24.03 1.95 -13.47
N HIS A 274 -24.19 3.23 -13.07
CA HIS A 274 -25.36 3.77 -12.38
C HIS A 274 -25.75 3.03 -11.10
N MET A 275 -24.75 2.41 -10.43
CA MET A 275 -24.96 1.70 -9.17
C MET A 275 -25.14 2.69 -8.02
N SER A 276 -26.00 2.35 -7.07
CA SER A 276 -26.16 3.12 -5.83
C SER A 276 -24.87 3.09 -5.00
N MET A 277 -24.62 4.12 -4.18
CA MET A 277 -23.44 4.19 -3.32
C MET A 277 -23.36 3.00 -2.35
N GLN A 278 -24.50 2.45 -1.94
CA GLN A 278 -24.54 1.28 -1.07
C GLN A 278 -24.07 0.02 -1.81
N GLU A 279 -24.55 -0.21 -3.04
CA GLU A 279 -24.09 -1.32 -3.89
C GLU A 279 -22.59 -1.18 -4.21
N VAL A 280 -22.14 0.03 -4.55
CA VAL A 280 -20.73 0.33 -4.80
C VAL A 280 -19.85 -0.05 -3.59
N GLY A 281 -20.28 0.28 -2.37
CA GLY A 281 -19.56 -0.05 -1.15
C GLY A 281 -19.33 -1.56 -1.00
N PHE A 282 -20.35 -2.39 -1.29
CA PHE A 282 -20.23 -3.85 -1.24
C PHE A 282 -19.46 -4.42 -2.42
N LEU A 283 -19.80 -4.00 -3.64
CA LEU A 283 -19.23 -4.58 -4.86
C LEU A 283 -17.76 -4.19 -5.07
N ALA A 284 -17.34 -3.01 -4.59
CA ALA A 284 -15.94 -2.62 -4.64
C ALA A 284 -15.03 -3.49 -3.74
N ALA A 285 -15.60 -4.18 -2.75
CA ALA A 285 -14.87 -5.11 -1.90
C ALA A 285 -14.56 -6.46 -2.59
N LEU A 286 -15.40 -6.88 -3.55
CA LEU A 286 -15.26 -8.20 -4.19
C LEU A 286 -13.93 -8.37 -4.95
N PRO A 287 -13.47 -7.44 -5.80
CA PRO A 287 -12.16 -7.54 -6.42
C PRO A 287 -11.03 -7.63 -5.38
N ALA A 288 -11.14 -6.92 -4.27
CA ALA A 288 -10.14 -6.97 -3.21
C ALA A 288 -9.99 -8.37 -2.62
N LEU A 289 -11.10 -9.05 -2.33
CA LEU A 289 -11.11 -10.45 -1.86
C LEU A 289 -10.48 -11.39 -2.90
N CYS A 290 -10.84 -11.22 -4.18
CA CYS A 290 -10.23 -11.99 -5.27
C CYS A 290 -8.71 -11.73 -5.35
N GLY A 291 -8.25 -10.50 -5.13
CA GLY A 291 -6.84 -10.14 -5.09
C GLY A 291 -6.07 -10.84 -3.96
N VAL A 292 -6.68 -11.05 -2.78
CA VAL A 292 -6.09 -11.87 -1.70
C VAL A 292 -5.83 -13.29 -2.19
N VAL A 293 -6.87 -13.92 -2.75
CA VAL A 293 -6.78 -15.30 -3.27
C VAL A 293 -5.70 -15.38 -4.35
N GLY A 294 -5.69 -14.41 -5.29
CA GLY A 294 -4.65 -14.32 -6.31
C GLY A 294 -3.24 -14.20 -5.75
N GLY A 295 -3.05 -13.37 -4.71
CA GLY A 295 -1.74 -13.21 -4.05
C GLY A 295 -1.24 -14.49 -3.40
N ILE A 296 -2.12 -15.21 -2.69
CA ILE A 296 -1.79 -16.48 -2.05
C ILE A 296 -1.47 -17.54 -3.11
N LEU A 297 -2.35 -17.71 -4.11
CA LEU A 297 -2.14 -18.68 -5.20
C LEU A 297 -0.89 -18.36 -6.01
N GLY A 298 -0.60 -17.10 -6.28
CA GLY A 298 0.64 -16.67 -6.93
C GLY A 298 1.88 -17.15 -6.19
N GLY A 299 1.90 -17.02 -4.86
CA GLY A 299 2.96 -17.54 -4.00
C GLY A 299 3.09 -19.06 -4.11
N VAL A 300 1.98 -19.78 -3.95
CA VAL A 300 1.97 -21.26 -4.03
C VAL A 300 2.45 -21.75 -5.40
N VAL A 301 1.94 -21.16 -6.50
CA VAL A 301 2.35 -21.52 -7.86
C VAL A 301 3.84 -21.25 -8.06
N SER A 302 4.33 -20.09 -7.58
CA SER A 302 5.75 -19.75 -7.65
C SER A 302 6.63 -20.76 -6.92
N ASP A 303 6.24 -21.21 -5.72
CA ASP A 303 7.00 -22.18 -4.95
C ASP A 303 6.99 -23.58 -5.60
N ILE A 304 5.85 -24.00 -6.16
CA ILE A 304 5.74 -25.26 -6.92
C ILE A 304 6.66 -25.22 -8.15
N LEU A 305 6.61 -24.12 -8.90
CA LEU A 305 7.47 -23.97 -10.09
C LEU A 305 8.94 -23.96 -9.69
N LEU A 306 9.32 -23.29 -8.59
CA LEU A 306 10.71 -23.27 -8.13
C LEU A 306 11.22 -24.67 -7.78
N ARG A 307 10.40 -25.47 -7.11
CA ARG A 307 10.76 -26.87 -6.77
C ARG A 307 10.91 -27.75 -8.02
N LYS A 308 10.01 -27.56 -9.02
CA LYS A 308 10.01 -28.38 -10.25
C LYS A 308 11.11 -27.98 -11.23
N THR A 309 11.30 -26.69 -11.46
CA THR A 309 12.20 -26.19 -12.52
C THR A 309 13.59 -25.80 -12.00
N LYS A 310 13.74 -25.63 -10.69
CA LYS A 310 14.94 -25.12 -10.02
C LYS A 310 15.42 -23.76 -10.60
N SER A 311 14.55 -23.06 -11.30
CA SER A 311 14.82 -21.77 -11.94
C SER A 311 13.99 -20.67 -11.27
N ALA A 312 14.67 -19.73 -10.61
CA ALA A 312 14.03 -18.55 -10.03
C ALA A 312 13.35 -17.70 -11.12
N THR A 313 13.93 -17.64 -12.32
CA THR A 313 13.38 -16.89 -13.45
C THR A 313 12.00 -17.40 -13.85
N ILE A 314 11.85 -18.71 -14.06
CA ILE A 314 10.57 -19.32 -14.43
C ILE A 314 9.58 -19.20 -13.25
N ALA A 315 10.03 -19.52 -12.05
CA ALA A 315 9.19 -19.54 -10.87
C ALA A 315 8.57 -18.17 -10.51
N ARG A 316 9.30 -17.08 -10.75
CA ARG A 316 8.84 -15.73 -10.41
C ARG A 316 8.11 -15.06 -11.58
N LYS A 317 8.64 -15.16 -12.80
CA LYS A 317 8.06 -14.48 -13.98
C LYS A 317 6.74 -15.09 -14.41
N THR A 318 6.64 -16.43 -14.48
CA THR A 318 5.45 -17.09 -15.02
C THR A 318 4.16 -16.70 -14.28
N PRO A 319 4.08 -16.74 -12.94
CA PRO A 319 2.86 -16.32 -12.25
C PRO A 319 2.58 -14.82 -12.44
N ILE A 320 3.60 -13.95 -12.41
CA ILE A 320 3.41 -12.51 -12.59
C ILE A 320 2.83 -12.21 -13.98
N VAL A 321 3.41 -12.79 -15.02
CA VAL A 321 2.95 -12.61 -16.41
C VAL A 321 1.53 -13.17 -16.59
N ALA A 322 1.26 -14.38 -16.09
CA ALA A 322 -0.08 -14.99 -16.14
C ALA A 322 -1.11 -14.11 -15.41
N GLY A 323 -0.76 -13.59 -14.23
CA GLY A 323 -1.63 -12.68 -13.49
C GLY A 323 -1.91 -11.37 -14.24
N MET A 324 -0.90 -10.78 -14.89
CA MET A 324 -1.09 -9.57 -15.68
C MET A 324 -1.92 -9.83 -16.95
N LEU A 325 -1.81 -11.02 -17.57
CA LEU A 325 -2.72 -11.43 -18.65
C LEU A 325 -4.16 -11.52 -18.18
N CYS A 326 -4.42 -12.12 -17.00
CA CYS A 326 -5.75 -12.08 -16.38
C CYS A 326 -6.23 -10.63 -16.15
N SER A 327 -5.34 -9.71 -15.79
CA SER A 327 -5.70 -8.31 -15.53
C SER A 327 -6.14 -7.58 -16.81
N LEU A 328 -5.75 -8.02 -18.00
CA LEU A 328 -6.22 -7.44 -19.26
C LEU A 328 -7.72 -7.61 -19.51
N THR A 329 -8.37 -8.57 -18.83
CA THR A 329 -9.81 -8.82 -18.97
C THR A 329 -10.66 -7.61 -18.56
N MET A 330 -10.12 -6.66 -17.78
CA MET A 330 -10.80 -5.42 -17.45
C MET A 330 -11.17 -4.57 -18.67
N ILE A 331 -10.42 -4.69 -19.78
CA ILE A 331 -10.75 -4.01 -21.05
C ILE A 331 -12.10 -4.55 -21.60
N GLY A 332 -12.42 -5.82 -21.33
CA GLY A 332 -13.68 -6.44 -21.69
C GLY A 332 -14.91 -5.74 -21.12
N CYS A 333 -14.75 -4.97 -20.04
CA CYS A 333 -15.84 -4.17 -19.46
C CYS A 333 -16.38 -3.11 -20.44
N ASN A 334 -15.59 -2.71 -21.44
CA ASN A 334 -16.03 -1.77 -22.48
C ASN A 334 -17.04 -2.37 -23.48
N TYR A 335 -17.16 -3.69 -23.51
CA TYR A 335 -17.98 -4.43 -24.50
C TYR A 335 -19.21 -5.10 -23.87
N THR A 336 -19.57 -4.75 -22.63
CA THR A 336 -20.73 -5.31 -21.95
C THR A 336 -21.45 -4.25 -21.14
N ASP A 337 -22.78 -4.29 -21.17
CA ASP A 337 -23.65 -3.43 -20.36
C ASP A 337 -24.07 -4.11 -19.05
N SER A 338 -23.85 -5.42 -18.93
CA SER A 338 -24.21 -6.16 -17.72
C SER A 338 -23.31 -5.80 -16.55
N SER A 339 -23.87 -5.16 -15.54
CA SER A 339 -23.16 -4.81 -14.31
C SER A 339 -22.54 -6.02 -13.60
N THR A 340 -23.21 -7.17 -13.63
CA THR A 340 -22.71 -8.43 -13.06
C THR A 340 -21.45 -8.91 -13.79
N VAL A 341 -21.47 -8.87 -15.13
CA VAL A 341 -20.30 -9.26 -15.94
C VAL A 341 -19.14 -8.31 -15.69
N VAL A 342 -19.39 -7.00 -15.60
CA VAL A 342 -18.39 -6.00 -15.28
C VAL A 342 -17.72 -6.29 -13.94
N VAL A 343 -18.50 -6.52 -12.88
CA VAL A 343 -17.95 -6.83 -11.55
C VAL A 343 -17.16 -8.14 -11.58
N ALA A 344 -17.63 -9.15 -12.31
CA ALA A 344 -16.91 -10.43 -12.46
C ALA A 344 -15.56 -10.26 -13.19
N LEU A 345 -15.54 -9.50 -14.31
CA LEU A 345 -14.32 -9.19 -15.05
C LEU A 345 -13.32 -8.39 -14.20
N MET A 346 -13.80 -7.40 -13.45
CA MET A 346 -12.97 -6.62 -12.54
C MET A 346 -12.43 -7.46 -11.37
N ALA A 347 -13.25 -8.36 -10.82
CA ALA A 347 -12.82 -9.29 -9.79
C ALA A 347 -11.73 -10.25 -10.31
N PHE A 348 -11.90 -10.77 -11.51
CA PHE A 348 -10.91 -11.63 -12.16
C PHE A 348 -9.63 -10.87 -12.54
N ALA A 349 -9.76 -9.63 -13.00
CA ALA A 349 -8.61 -8.77 -13.27
C ALA A 349 -7.79 -8.49 -11.99
N PHE A 350 -8.47 -8.24 -10.88
CA PHE A 350 -7.78 -7.97 -9.61
C PHE A 350 -7.24 -9.24 -8.96
N PHE A 351 -7.90 -10.39 -9.17
CA PHE A 351 -7.33 -11.71 -8.87
C PHE A 351 -5.98 -11.88 -9.57
N GLY A 352 -5.93 -11.62 -10.88
CA GLY A 352 -4.68 -11.67 -11.66
C GLY A 352 -3.62 -10.68 -11.13
N LYS A 353 -4.03 -9.45 -10.81
CA LYS A 353 -3.15 -8.46 -10.17
C LYS A 353 -2.55 -8.97 -8.84
N GLY A 354 -3.27 -9.80 -8.11
CA GLY A 354 -2.78 -10.41 -6.86
C GLY A 354 -1.45 -11.15 -7.03
N PHE A 355 -1.23 -11.82 -8.17
CA PHE A 355 0.06 -12.48 -8.49
C PHE A 355 1.24 -11.49 -8.51
N GLY A 356 0.98 -10.22 -8.76
CA GLY A 356 1.98 -9.15 -8.71
C GLY A 356 2.61 -8.93 -7.32
N ALA A 357 2.01 -9.46 -6.25
CA ALA A 357 2.60 -9.46 -4.91
C ALA A 357 3.97 -10.17 -4.87
N LEU A 358 4.23 -11.09 -5.80
CA LEU A 358 5.55 -11.72 -5.99
C LEU A 358 6.66 -10.71 -6.32
N GLY A 359 6.34 -9.49 -6.74
CA GLY A 359 7.33 -8.42 -6.95
C GLY A 359 8.22 -8.20 -5.73
N TRP A 360 7.68 -8.30 -4.51
CA TRP A 360 8.46 -8.21 -3.27
C TRP A 360 9.42 -9.39 -3.08
N THR A 361 9.03 -10.58 -3.50
CA THR A 361 9.93 -11.75 -3.49
C THR A 361 11.02 -11.59 -4.52
N VAL A 362 10.67 -11.14 -5.74
CA VAL A 362 11.64 -10.89 -6.81
C VAL A 362 12.70 -9.88 -6.35
N ILE A 363 12.26 -8.72 -5.79
CA ILE A 363 13.22 -7.70 -5.34
C ILE A 363 14.15 -8.22 -4.23
N SER A 364 13.66 -9.09 -3.35
CA SER A 364 14.47 -9.73 -2.32
C SER A 364 15.48 -10.73 -2.90
N ASP A 365 15.06 -11.50 -3.92
CA ASP A 365 15.91 -12.49 -4.59
C ASP A 365 17.08 -11.82 -5.36
N VAL A 366 16.81 -10.68 -6.01
CA VAL A 366 17.78 -9.98 -6.87
C VAL A 366 18.64 -8.96 -6.15
N SER A 367 18.27 -8.50 -4.96
CA SER A 367 18.96 -7.42 -4.24
C SER A 367 20.37 -7.80 -3.88
N PRO A 368 21.35 -6.89 -4.07
CA PRO A 368 22.68 -7.04 -3.50
C PRO A 368 22.61 -7.18 -1.97
N LYS A 369 23.42 -8.10 -1.40
CA LYS A 369 23.36 -8.42 0.05
C LYS A 369 23.51 -7.18 0.94
N ASN A 370 24.32 -6.22 0.54
CA ASN A 370 24.61 -4.98 1.25
C ASN A 370 23.65 -3.83 0.97
N MET A 371 22.69 -4.00 0.01
CA MET A 371 21.76 -2.94 -0.43
C MET A 371 20.29 -3.39 -0.43
N ILE A 372 19.93 -4.47 0.26
CA ILE A 372 18.56 -5.01 0.27
C ILE A 372 17.55 -3.93 0.70
N GLY A 373 17.86 -3.19 1.75
CA GLY A 373 16.97 -2.12 2.24
C GLY A 373 16.83 -0.97 1.26
N LEU A 374 17.93 -0.51 0.67
CA LEU A 374 17.92 0.57 -0.31
C LEU A 374 17.16 0.16 -1.57
N ASN A 375 17.39 -1.05 -2.08
CA ASN A 375 16.74 -1.57 -3.27
C ASN A 375 15.23 -1.77 -3.04
N GLY A 376 14.83 -2.34 -1.89
CA GLY A 376 13.42 -2.44 -1.50
C GLY A 376 12.75 -1.08 -1.33
N GLY A 377 13.49 -0.10 -0.80
CA GLY A 377 13.02 1.29 -0.68
C GLY A 377 12.76 1.94 -2.04
N LEU A 378 13.69 1.80 -3.00
CA LEU A 378 13.51 2.29 -4.37
C LEU A 378 12.35 1.61 -5.10
N PHE A 379 12.24 0.29 -4.97
CA PHE A 379 11.14 -0.50 -5.50
C PHE A 379 9.78 0.02 -5.00
N ASN A 380 9.67 0.26 -3.71
CA ASN A 380 8.46 0.78 -3.10
C ASN A 380 8.17 2.24 -3.51
N LEU A 381 9.21 3.08 -3.52
CA LEU A 381 9.11 4.49 -3.91
C LEU A 381 8.59 4.61 -5.35
N ILE A 382 9.27 3.94 -6.30
CA ILE A 382 8.91 3.97 -7.73
C ILE A 382 7.51 3.40 -7.93
N GLY A 383 7.18 2.27 -7.28
CA GLY A 383 5.83 1.72 -7.32
C GLY A 383 4.78 2.72 -6.86
N ASN A 384 4.99 3.41 -5.75
CA ASN A 384 4.00 4.35 -5.20
C ASN A 384 3.85 5.65 -6.01
N THR A 385 4.79 6.00 -6.91
CA THR A 385 4.57 7.12 -7.83
C THR A 385 3.37 6.91 -8.75
N ALA A 386 2.97 5.65 -8.99
CA ALA A 386 1.72 5.33 -9.68
C ALA A 386 0.47 5.91 -8.99
N GLY A 387 0.52 6.09 -7.67
CA GLY A 387 -0.54 6.75 -6.90
C GLY A 387 -0.66 8.25 -7.19
N ILE A 388 0.38 8.85 -7.75
CA ILE A 388 0.34 10.24 -8.23
C ILE A 388 -0.24 10.28 -9.65
N THR A 389 0.34 9.51 -10.54
CA THR A 389 0.09 9.61 -11.98
C THR A 389 -1.24 8.97 -12.40
N THR A 390 -1.56 7.79 -11.89
CA THR A 390 -2.76 7.04 -12.32
C THR A 390 -4.07 7.80 -12.08
N PRO A 391 -4.35 8.37 -10.88
CA PRO A 391 -5.59 9.11 -10.69
C PRO A 391 -5.70 10.36 -11.56
N ILE A 392 -4.58 11.06 -11.81
CA ILE A 392 -4.56 12.26 -12.64
C ILE A 392 -4.80 11.91 -14.11
N ILE A 393 -4.12 10.89 -14.62
CA ILE A 393 -4.26 10.45 -16.02
C ILE A 393 -5.70 10.00 -16.30
N ILE A 394 -6.29 9.21 -15.41
CA ILE A 394 -7.68 8.77 -15.53
C ILE A 394 -8.64 9.97 -15.47
N GLY A 395 -8.41 10.90 -14.53
CA GLY A 395 -9.19 12.13 -14.43
C GLY A 395 -9.13 12.98 -15.70
N TYR A 396 -7.94 13.11 -16.30
CA TYR A 396 -7.73 13.81 -17.57
C TYR A 396 -8.44 13.11 -18.74
N ILE A 397 -8.26 11.79 -18.87
CA ILE A 397 -8.93 10.99 -19.91
C ILE A 397 -10.46 11.19 -19.80
N ARG A 398 -11.02 11.01 -18.60
CA ARG A 398 -12.45 11.15 -18.38
C ARG A 398 -12.95 12.56 -18.66
N GLN A 399 -12.20 13.60 -18.33
CA GLN A 399 -12.59 14.97 -18.64
C GLN A 399 -12.60 15.25 -20.14
N LYS A 400 -11.70 14.64 -20.91
CA LYS A 400 -11.58 14.82 -22.35
C LYS A 400 -12.58 13.99 -23.14
N THR A 401 -12.83 12.74 -22.71
CA THR A 401 -13.66 11.77 -23.48
C THR A 401 -15.09 11.68 -22.97
N GLY A 402 -15.37 12.14 -21.75
CA GLY A 402 -16.66 11.97 -21.10
C GLY A 402 -16.94 10.52 -20.63
N SER A 403 -16.08 9.54 -20.96
CA SER A 403 -16.28 8.12 -20.67
C SER A 403 -15.12 7.51 -19.89
N PHE A 404 -15.29 6.27 -19.38
CA PHE A 404 -14.23 5.50 -18.73
C PHE A 404 -13.54 4.51 -19.66
N GLU A 405 -13.99 4.36 -20.91
CA GLU A 405 -13.46 3.36 -21.85
C GLU A 405 -11.94 3.46 -22.01
N MET A 406 -11.46 4.65 -22.34
CA MET A 406 -10.01 4.90 -22.49
C MET A 406 -9.26 4.82 -21.17
N ALA A 407 -9.93 5.04 -20.04
CA ALA A 407 -9.31 4.83 -18.72
C ALA A 407 -9.05 3.34 -18.45
N LEU A 408 -9.97 2.45 -18.82
CA LEU A 408 -9.78 1.00 -18.72
C LEU A 408 -8.69 0.52 -19.69
N VAL A 409 -8.65 1.09 -20.91
CA VAL A 409 -7.56 0.81 -21.88
C VAL A 409 -6.22 1.24 -21.29
N TYR A 410 -6.13 2.43 -20.66
CA TYR A 410 -4.89 2.89 -20.01
C TYR A 410 -4.44 1.91 -18.91
N VAL A 411 -5.34 1.44 -18.06
CA VAL A 411 -4.97 0.49 -16.99
C VAL A 411 -4.58 -0.88 -17.58
N GLY A 412 -5.26 -1.33 -18.62
CA GLY A 412 -4.88 -2.52 -19.39
C GLY A 412 -3.51 -2.36 -20.04
N PHE A 413 -3.19 -1.17 -20.59
CA PHE A 413 -1.86 -0.87 -21.12
C PHE A 413 -0.78 -0.94 -20.02
N MET A 414 -1.06 -0.55 -18.79
CA MET A 414 -0.14 -0.75 -17.67
C MET A 414 0.10 -2.25 -17.42
N ALA A 415 -0.95 -3.10 -17.45
CA ALA A 415 -0.77 -4.54 -17.32
C ALA A 415 0.09 -5.12 -18.44
N LEU A 416 -0.13 -4.70 -19.70
CA LEU A 416 0.68 -5.11 -20.84
C LEU A 416 2.14 -4.64 -20.69
N THR A 417 2.36 -3.42 -20.26
CA THR A 417 3.71 -2.87 -20.02
C THR A 417 4.44 -3.67 -18.94
N ALA A 418 3.74 -4.11 -17.87
CA ALA A 418 4.33 -5.01 -16.89
C ALA A 418 4.76 -6.34 -17.50
N ILE A 419 3.92 -6.95 -18.35
CA ILE A 419 4.25 -8.19 -19.08
C ILE A 419 5.52 -7.98 -19.92
N ILE A 420 5.55 -6.94 -20.74
CA ILE A 420 6.69 -6.60 -21.60
C ILE A 420 7.94 -6.40 -20.77
N SER A 421 7.84 -5.67 -19.65
CA SER A 421 8.97 -5.43 -18.77
C SER A 421 9.54 -6.72 -18.19
N TYR A 422 8.70 -7.61 -17.66
CA TYR A 422 9.15 -8.89 -17.11
C TYR A 422 9.71 -9.84 -18.17
N LEU A 423 9.14 -9.86 -19.38
CA LEU A 423 9.61 -10.74 -20.45
C LEU A 423 10.89 -10.24 -21.12
N LEU A 424 10.95 -8.94 -21.47
CA LEU A 424 12.00 -8.40 -22.33
C LEU A 424 13.10 -7.62 -21.59
N ILE A 425 12.75 -6.90 -20.49
CA ILE A 425 13.71 -6.02 -19.80
C ILE A 425 14.39 -6.73 -18.64
N VAL A 426 13.62 -7.41 -17.79
CA VAL A 426 14.14 -8.06 -16.57
C VAL A 426 15.19 -9.15 -16.88
N GLY A 427 15.09 -9.86 -18.00
CA GLY A 427 16.04 -10.92 -18.32
C GLY A 427 16.02 -12.07 -17.28
N GLU A 428 17.16 -12.64 -16.96
CA GLU A 428 17.30 -13.71 -15.99
C GLU A 428 17.25 -13.16 -14.55
N ILE A 429 16.43 -13.77 -13.68
CA ILE A 429 16.35 -13.40 -12.25
C ILE A 429 17.52 -14.04 -11.53
N ARG A 430 18.50 -13.22 -11.17
CA ARG A 430 19.68 -13.59 -10.39
C ARG A 430 20.06 -12.46 -9.44
N ARG A 431 20.75 -12.78 -8.36
CA ARG A 431 21.24 -11.77 -7.43
C ARG A 431 22.23 -10.85 -8.12
N VAL A 432 22.03 -9.55 -7.96
CA VAL A 432 22.97 -8.54 -8.48
C VAL A 432 24.17 -8.49 -7.55
N GLU A 433 25.35 -8.56 -8.13
CA GLU A 433 26.62 -8.39 -7.46
C GLU A 433 27.35 -7.21 -8.08
N PHE A 434 27.77 -6.26 -7.27
CA PHE A 434 28.60 -5.13 -7.69
C PHE A 434 30.05 -5.38 -7.31
N THR A 435 30.99 -5.04 -8.20
CA THR A 435 32.41 -5.13 -7.92
C THR A 435 32.81 -4.08 -6.85
N PRO A 436 33.90 -4.33 -6.07
CA PRO A 436 34.40 -3.36 -5.09
C PRO A 436 34.67 -1.97 -5.69
N GLU A 437 35.13 -1.91 -6.94
CA GLU A 437 35.39 -0.67 -7.70
C GLU A 437 34.09 0.12 -7.98
N GLN A 438 33.00 -0.59 -8.29
CA GLN A 438 31.68 0.02 -8.48
C GLN A 438 31.10 0.57 -7.19
N LEU A 439 31.39 -0.10 -6.05
CA LEU A 439 30.90 0.31 -4.73
C LEU A 439 31.67 1.51 -4.17
N GLN A 440 32.95 1.64 -4.48
CA GLN A 440 33.77 2.75 -4.02
C GLN A 440 33.51 4.05 -4.75
N GLY A 441 32.74 4.01 -5.85
CA GLY A 441 32.48 5.17 -6.71
C GLY A 441 33.76 5.68 -7.35
N ARG A 442 33.82 5.86 -8.64
CA ARG A 442 34.86 6.70 -9.24
C ARG A 442 34.84 8.05 -8.53
N ALA A 443 35.75 8.26 -7.59
CA ALA A 443 36.20 9.57 -7.20
C ALA A 443 36.83 10.18 -8.46
N GLY A 444 36.15 11.05 -9.12
CA GLY A 444 36.54 11.72 -10.33
C GLY A 444 35.43 12.65 -10.76
#